data_695fc04f4c391fbea8ccf6e6770d0014
#
_entry.id   695fc04f4c391fbea8ccf6e6770d0014
#
_cell.length_a   1.000
_cell.length_b   1.000
_cell.length_c   1.000
_cell.angle_alpha   90.00
_cell.angle_beta   90.00
_cell.angle_gamma   90.00
#
_symmetry.space_group_name_H-M   'P 1'
#
loop_
_entity.id
_entity.type
_entity.pdbx_description
1 polymer ?
#
loop_
_entity_poly.entity_id
_entity_poly.type
_entity_poly.pdbx_seq_one_letter_code
_entity_poly.pdbx_strand_id
1 'polypeptide(L)'
;MKRAVAAAVLCLMLALAGCAPSNAPSAAAPEVSAAPMPVFALVVKDTVNPYMQVMYNGFAKACAEIGAVPVLAGPGVDGVPKQEDAILTLLGQGVSAICVAANNRDALSSALQQAKSQGVTVISLDSAVYPEDRMLHIEQAPADVVGRVLMQAGNAILKGKGQFAILTTTQNAPNQTSWLSWMQKERNDNPSDYAGLELVSIAYGEDDYDTSYQATLDLLNAYPELRLIISPTSVGLKASADAITAVSSGVKVTGLGLPSDMQTHIIAGVCPWMYLWNPSDLGYLAVYAASLLNEGKLTGTAGSIFTAGALGERIITDTADGGTEVILDNPIMFDLTNVAVWAELF
;
A
#
# COMPACT_ATOMS: atom_id res chain seq x y z
N MET A 1 37.74 -82.06 0.72
CA MET A 1 37.41 -83.01 1.80
C MET A 1 35.98 -82.75 2.18
N LYS A 2 35.00 -83.56 1.67
CA LYS A 2 34.28 -84.61 2.39
C LYS A 2 33.62 -84.07 3.68
N ARG A 3 32.29 -84.01 3.89
CA ARG A 3 31.18 -85.03 3.80
C ARG A 3 29.85 -84.22 3.99
N ALA A 4 28.80 -84.21 3.24
CA ALA A 4 27.71 -85.23 3.04
C ALA A 4 27.13 -85.88 4.31
N VAL A 5 25.83 -85.71 4.55
CA VAL A 5 24.81 -86.63 5.04
C VAL A 5 23.52 -85.83 5.23
N ALA A 6 22.47 -85.89 4.45
CA ALA A 6 21.43 -86.85 4.17
C ALA A 6 20.30 -86.89 5.23
N ALA A 7 19.13 -86.47 4.75
CA ALA A 7 17.78 -87.05 4.87
C ALA A 7 17.07 -87.13 6.23
N ALA A 8 15.86 -86.60 6.28
CA ALA A 8 14.64 -87.38 6.56
C ALA A 8 13.38 -86.62 6.18
N VAL A 9 12.60 -87.22 5.30
CA VAL A 9 11.24 -86.89 4.88
C VAL A 9 10.26 -87.33 6.02
N LEU A 10 9.36 -86.37 6.41
CA LEU A 10 8.16 -86.81 7.10
C LEU A 10 6.97 -86.01 6.54
N CYS A 11 6.15 -86.72 5.73
CA CYS A 11 4.83 -86.28 5.29
C CYS A 11 3.87 -86.26 6.48
N LEU A 12 3.20 -85.10 6.69
CA LEU A 12 1.96 -85.15 7.43
C LEU A 12 0.94 -84.26 6.67
N MET A 13 -0.05 -84.94 6.09
CA MET A 13 -1.25 -84.33 5.52
C MET A 13 -2.12 -83.83 6.66
N LEU A 14 -2.55 -82.58 6.62
CA LEU A 14 -3.68 -82.08 7.39
C LEU A 14 -4.48 -81.03 6.59
N ALA A 15 -5.69 -81.46 6.38
CA ALA A 15 -6.93 -80.77 6.05
C ALA A 15 -6.94 -79.28 5.62
N LEU A 16 -7.42 -79.06 4.42
CA LEU A 16 -7.97 -77.83 3.90
C LEU A 16 -9.23 -77.43 4.67
N ALA A 17 -9.14 -76.37 5.49
CA ALA A 17 -10.29 -75.58 5.91
C ALA A 17 -10.23 -74.25 5.11
N GLY A 18 -11.15 -74.08 4.18
CA GLY A 18 -11.29 -72.86 3.36
C GLY A 18 -11.73 -71.67 4.23
N CYS A 19 -10.87 -70.69 4.29
CA CYS A 19 -11.30 -69.35 4.70
C CYS A 19 -11.52 -68.46 3.43
N ALA A 20 -12.78 -68.21 3.16
CA ALA A 20 -13.17 -67.22 2.16
C ALA A 20 -12.66 -65.86 2.57
N PRO A 21 -12.10 -64.99 1.64
CA PRO A 21 -11.76 -63.62 1.97
C PRO A 21 -13.06 -62.81 2.19
N SER A 22 -13.24 -62.33 3.41
CA SER A 22 -14.26 -61.37 3.75
C SER A 22 -13.88 -60.07 3.07
N ASN A 23 -14.52 -59.76 1.95
CA ASN A 23 -14.53 -58.41 1.36
C ASN A 23 -15.41 -57.52 2.23
N ALA A 24 -14.89 -57.06 3.36
CA ALA A 24 -15.44 -55.87 4.02
C ALA A 24 -15.04 -54.65 3.21
N PRO A 25 -15.99 -53.77 2.79
CA PRO A 25 -15.61 -52.51 2.16
C PRO A 25 -14.80 -51.72 3.18
N SER A 26 -13.53 -51.42 2.85
CA SER A 26 -12.72 -50.43 3.57
C SER A 26 -13.47 -49.11 3.50
N ALA A 27 -14.01 -48.68 4.62
CA ALA A 27 -14.55 -47.31 4.71
C ALA A 27 -13.42 -46.37 4.38
N ALA A 28 -13.48 -45.72 3.21
CA ALA A 28 -12.62 -44.61 2.87
C ALA A 28 -12.73 -43.58 3.99
N ALA A 29 -11.61 -43.23 4.60
CA ALA A 29 -11.56 -42.10 5.53
C ALA A 29 -12.16 -40.87 4.83
N PRO A 30 -13.00 -40.09 5.50
CA PRO A 30 -13.52 -38.88 4.88
C PRO A 30 -12.36 -38.00 4.40
N GLU A 31 -12.30 -37.73 3.10
CA GLU A 31 -11.43 -36.70 2.57
C GLU A 31 -11.83 -35.41 3.29
N VAL A 32 -10.97 -34.94 4.17
CA VAL A 32 -11.09 -33.59 4.74
C VAL A 32 -10.83 -32.63 3.58
N SER A 33 -11.92 -32.20 2.91
CA SER A 33 -11.84 -31.11 1.93
C SER A 33 -11.24 -29.90 2.67
N ALA A 34 -10.02 -29.57 2.31
CA ALA A 34 -9.42 -28.34 2.83
C ALA A 34 -10.36 -27.18 2.53
N ALA A 35 -10.70 -26.39 3.53
CA ALA A 35 -11.49 -25.17 3.32
C ALA A 35 -10.80 -24.31 2.24
N PRO A 36 -11.56 -23.70 1.33
CA PRO A 36 -10.96 -22.85 0.31
C PRO A 36 -10.14 -21.73 0.98
N MET A 37 -8.96 -21.44 0.42
CA MET A 37 -8.12 -20.37 0.92
C MET A 37 -8.87 -19.03 0.82
N PRO A 38 -8.81 -18.17 1.84
CA PRO A 38 -9.45 -16.87 1.78
C PRO A 38 -8.83 -16.01 0.68
N VAL A 39 -9.65 -15.24 -0.02
CA VAL A 39 -9.20 -14.32 -1.07
C VAL A 39 -9.19 -12.91 -0.50
N PHE A 40 -8.05 -12.26 -0.53
CA PHE A 40 -7.86 -10.89 -0.06
C PHE A 40 -7.54 -9.99 -1.26
N ALA A 41 -8.32 -8.93 -1.40
CA ALA A 41 -8.17 -7.99 -2.52
C ALA A 41 -7.58 -6.66 -2.04
N LEU A 42 -6.59 -6.18 -2.78
CA LEU A 42 -6.08 -4.82 -2.68
C LEU A 42 -6.68 -3.99 -3.81
N VAL A 43 -7.56 -3.04 -3.46
CA VAL A 43 -8.17 -2.10 -4.42
C VAL A 43 -7.38 -0.80 -4.38
N VAL A 44 -6.65 -0.53 -5.46
CA VAL A 44 -5.73 0.61 -5.57
C VAL A 44 -6.32 1.74 -6.40
N LYS A 45 -5.68 2.92 -6.31
CA LYS A 45 -6.07 4.13 -7.04
C LYS A 45 -5.86 3.98 -8.55
N ASP A 46 -4.74 3.36 -8.93
CA ASP A 46 -4.36 3.00 -10.28
C ASP A 46 -3.41 1.81 -10.24
N THR A 47 -3.74 0.76 -10.99
CA THR A 47 -2.96 -0.48 -11.01
C THR A 47 -1.65 -0.38 -11.78
N VAL A 48 -1.44 0.64 -12.60
CA VAL A 48 -0.16 0.87 -13.31
C VAL A 48 0.79 1.79 -12.55
N ASN A 49 0.34 2.44 -11.47
CA ASN A 49 1.18 3.28 -10.64
C ASN A 49 2.26 2.45 -9.92
N PRO A 50 3.58 2.74 -10.10
CA PRO A 50 4.67 1.96 -9.50
C PRO A 50 4.58 1.86 -7.97
N TYR A 51 4.17 2.93 -7.28
CA TYR A 51 3.96 2.91 -5.82
C TYR A 51 2.92 1.86 -5.41
N MET A 52 1.80 1.77 -6.14
CA MET A 52 0.76 0.77 -5.89
C MET A 52 1.24 -0.65 -6.17
N GLN A 53 2.13 -0.84 -7.15
CA GLN A 53 2.75 -2.13 -7.44
C GLN A 53 3.69 -2.57 -6.30
N VAL A 54 4.50 -1.66 -5.76
CA VAL A 54 5.35 -1.96 -4.59
C VAL A 54 4.49 -2.34 -3.38
N MET A 55 3.40 -1.63 -3.13
CA MET A 55 2.46 -1.95 -2.06
C MET A 55 1.82 -3.34 -2.25
N TYR A 56 1.43 -3.67 -3.49
CA TYR A 56 0.90 -5.00 -3.80
C TYR A 56 1.93 -6.13 -3.62
N ASN A 57 3.21 -5.90 -3.90
CA ASN A 57 4.25 -6.89 -3.66
C ASN A 57 4.32 -7.29 -2.18
N GLY A 58 4.25 -6.33 -1.27
CA GLY A 58 4.19 -6.60 0.17
C GLY A 58 2.89 -7.28 0.60
N PHE A 59 1.79 -6.85 0.01
CA PHE A 59 0.47 -7.47 0.22
C PHE A 59 0.47 -8.95 -0.20
N ALA A 60 0.97 -9.26 -1.39
CA ALA A 60 1.06 -10.62 -1.91
C ALA A 60 1.99 -11.51 -1.07
N LYS A 61 3.12 -10.94 -0.61
CA LYS A 61 4.04 -11.64 0.31
C LYS A 61 3.33 -12.03 1.61
N ALA A 62 2.63 -11.12 2.24
CA ALA A 62 1.90 -11.41 3.48
C ALA A 62 0.77 -12.43 3.26
N CYS A 63 0.04 -12.33 2.13
CA CYS A 63 -0.98 -13.34 1.77
C CYS A 63 -0.36 -14.73 1.66
N ALA A 64 0.81 -14.88 1.05
CA ALA A 64 1.50 -16.15 0.94
C ALA A 64 1.89 -16.72 2.32
N GLU A 65 2.31 -15.86 3.26
CA GLU A 65 2.68 -16.26 4.63
C GLU A 65 1.48 -16.76 5.44
N ILE A 66 0.28 -16.19 5.23
CA ILE A 66 -0.94 -16.57 5.98
C ILE A 66 -1.82 -17.61 5.25
N GLY A 67 -1.43 -18.04 4.03
CA GLY A 67 -2.21 -18.98 3.22
C GLY A 67 -3.47 -18.36 2.61
N ALA A 68 -3.41 -17.10 2.18
CA ALA A 68 -4.47 -16.38 1.46
C ALA A 68 -4.09 -16.19 -0.02
N VAL A 69 -5.09 -15.97 -0.87
CA VAL A 69 -4.91 -15.64 -2.29
C VAL A 69 -4.96 -14.13 -2.46
N PRO A 70 -3.90 -13.46 -2.95
CA PRO A 70 -3.90 -12.03 -3.20
C PRO A 70 -4.56 -11.70 -4.54
N VAL A 71 -5.33 -10.61 -4.58
CA VAL A 71 -5.90 -10.03 -5.81
C VAL A 71 -5.58 -8.54 -5.84
N LEU A 72 -5.02 -8.06 -6.96
CA LEU A 72 -4.91 -6.63 -7.24
C LEU A 72 -6.10 -6.20 -8.10
N ALA A 73 -6.78 -5.12 -7.71
CA ALA A 73 -7.92 -4.58 -8.44
C ALA A 73 -7.92 -3.04 -8.42
N GLY A 74 -8.59 -2.46 -9.39
CA GLY A 74 -8.73 -1.00 -9.50
C GLY A 74 -8.69 -0.53 -10.95
N PRO A 75 -8.75 0.79 -11.20
CA PRO A 75 -8.56 1.35 -12.53
C PRO A 75 -7.23 0.91 -13.15
N GLY A 76 -7.18 0.81 -14.48
CA GLY A 76 -5.98 0.43 -15.25
C GLY A 76 -5.87 -1.06 -15.58
N VAL A 77 -6.53 -1.97 -14.85
CA VAL A 77 -6.57 -3.42 -15.16
C VAL A 77 -7.91 -3.78 -15.78
N ASP A 78 -7.85 -4.61 -16.84
CA ASP A 78 -9.03 -5.23 -17.50
C ASP A 78 -10.15 -4.24 -17.90
N GLY A 79 -9.80 -2.98 -18.12
CA GLY A 79 -10.76 -1.95 -18.52
C GLY A 79 -11.73 -1.52 -17.41
N VAL A 80 -11.42 -1.80 -16.16
CA VAL A 80 -12.20 -1.30 -15.01
C VAL A 80 -12.01 0.21 -14.90
N PRO A 81 -13.06 1.03 -15.11
CA PRO A 81 -12.90 2.48 -15.16
C PRO A 81 -12.88 3.13 -13.78
N LYS A 82 -13.41 2.45 -12.74
CA LYS A 82 -13.60 3.01 -11.40
C LYS A 82 -13.33 1.99 -10.31
N GLN A 83 -12.87 2.45 -9.15
CA GLN A 83 -12.70 1.60 -7.97
C GLN A 83 -14.01 0.97 -7.49
N GLU A 84 -15.13 1.67 -7.59
CA GLU A 84 -16.46 1.14 -7.24
C GLU A 84 -16.79 -0.13 -8.05
N ASP A 85 -16.58 -0.11 -9.36
CA ASP A 85 -16.81 -1.25 -10.25
C ASP A 85 -15.93 -2.44 -9.88
N ALA A 86 -14.67 -2.18 -9.51
CA ALA A 86 -13.75 -3.20 -9.01
C ALA A 86 -14.27 -3.85 -7.72
N ILE A 87 -14.72 -3.06 -6.75
CA ILE A 87 -15.29 -3.56 -5.50
C ILE A 87 -16.51 -4.44 -5.76
N LEU A 88 -17.46 -3.98 -6.58
CA LEU A 88 -18.67 -4.75 -6.90
C LEU A 88 -18.34 -6.07 -7.61
N THR A 89 -17.34 -6.06 -8.51
CA THR A 89 -16.85 -7.27 -9.17
C THR A 89 -16.28 -8.28 -8.16
N LEU A 90 -15.45 -7.81 -7.23
CA LEU A 90 -14.84 -8.62 -6.17
C LEU A 90 -15.91 -9.25 -5.26
N LEU A 91 -16.97 -8.51 -4.93
CA LEU A 91 -18.09 -9.06 -4.16
C LEU A 91 -18.79 -10.22 -4.88
N GLY A 92 -18.97 -10.10 -6.21
CA GLY A 92 -19.49 -11.18 -7.04
C GLY A 92 -18.57 -12.42 -7.10
N GLN A 93 -17.28 -12.26 -6.82
CA GLN A 93 -16.28 -13.34 -6.76
C GLN A 93 -16.14 -13.97 -5.38
N GLY A 94 -16.81 -13.43 -4.35
CA GLY A 94 -16.81 -13.98 -3.00
C GLY A 94 -15.49 -13.76 -2.23
N VAL A 95 -14.87 -12.59 -2.36
CA VAL A 95 -13.67 -12.24 -1.59
C VAL A 95 -13.94 -12.21 -0.08
N SER A 96 -12.93 -12.56 0.72
CA SER A 96 -13.02 -12.57 2.18
C SER A 96 -12.69 -11.21 2.80
N ALA A 97 -11.78 -10.46 2.16
CA ALA A 97 -11.39 -9.13 2.60
C ALA A 97 -11.12 -8.18 1.43
N ILE A 98 -11.43 -6.92 1.63
CA ILE A 98 -11.10 -5.80 0.74
C ILE A 98 -10.26 -4.80 1.53
N CYS A 99 -9.04 -4.54 1.04
CA CYS A 99 -8.15 -3.51 1.50
C CYS A 99 -8.14 -2.40 0.43
N VAL A 100 -8.62 -1.19 0.72
CA VAL A 100 -8.83 -0.16 -0.28
C VAL A 100 -8.04 1.11 -0.01
N ALA A 101 -7.32 1.60 -1.04
CA ALA A 101 -6.71 2.92 -1.08
C ALA A 101 -7.62 3.85 -1.91
N ALA A 102 -8.38 4.73 -1.26
CA ALA A 102 -9.47 5.44 -1.90
C ALA A 102 -9.00 6.62 -2.79
N ASN A 103 -9.50 6.71 -4.02
CA ASN A 103 -9.44 7.93 -4.83
C ASN A 103 -10.46 8.98 -4.37
N ASN A 104 -11.66 8.51 -4.04
CA ASN A 104 -12.76 9.35 -3.56
C ASN A 104 -13.64 8.53 -2.62
N ARG A 105 -13.63 8.87 -1.33
CA ARG A 105 -14.37 8.10 -0.32
C ARG A 105 -15.88 8.17 -0.49
N ASP A 106 -16.43 9.30 -1.00
CA ASP A 106 -17.86 9.46 -1.21
C ASP A 106 -18.38 8.48 -2.27
N ALA A 107 -17.60 8.32 -3.36
CA ALA A 107 -17.95 7.41 -4.44
C ALA A 107 -17.93 5.94 -4.03
N LEU A 108 -17.11 5.58 -3.02
CA LEU A 108 -16.93 4.18 -2.62
C LEU A 108 -17.90 3.73 -1.51
N SER A 109 -18.50 4.66 -0.77
CA SER A 109 -19.26 4.35 0.46
C SER A 109 -20.33 3.29 0.22
N SER A 110 -21.15 3.41 -0.83
CA SER A 110 -22.24 2.46 -1.13
C SER A 110 -21.72 1.03 -1.36
N ALA A 111 -20.66 0.88 -2.15
CA ALA A 111 -20.08 -0.44 -2.46
C ALA A 111 -19.42 -1.07 -1.22
N LEU A 112 -18.75 -0.25 -0.39
CA LEU A 112 -18.11 -0.72 0.85
C LEU A 112 -19.12 -1.12 1.92
N GLN A 113 -20.22 -0.39 2.06
CA GLN A 113 -21.33 -0.78 2.94
C GLN A 113 -21.98 -2.09 2.47
N GLN A 114 -22.14 -2.28 1.14
CA GLN A 114 -22.59 -3.55 0.59
C GLN A 114 -21.60 -4.68 0.95
N ALA A 115 -20.29 -4.47 0.83
CA ALA A 115 -19.26 -5.45 1.21
C ALA A 115 -19.40 -5.87 2.68
N LYS A 116 -19.49 -4.89 3.58
CA LYS A 116 -19.68 -5.14 5.02
C LYS A 116 -20.99 -5.89 5.32
N SER A 117 -22.09 -5.56 4.65
CA SER A 117 -23.38 -6.25 4.83
C SER A 117 -23.34 -7.72 4.40
N GLN A 118 -22.43 -8.08 3.49
CA GLN A 118 -22.17 -9.46 3.06
C GLN A 118 -21.14 -10.19 3.93
N GLY A 119 -20.65 -9.55 5.01
CA GLY A 119 -19.66 -10.13 5.91
C GLY A 119 -18.22 -10.06 5.40
N VAL A 120 -17.95 -9.30 4.34
CA VAL A 120 -16.58 -9.08 3.84
C VAL A 120 -15.85 -8.12 4.79
N THR A 121 -14.64 -8.47 5.19
CA THR A 121 -13.78 -7.59 5.98
C THR A 121 -13.33 -6.41 5.13
N VAL A 122 -13.61 -5.19 5.57
CA VAL A 122 -13.20 -3.97 4.88
C VAL A 122 -12.24 -3.18 5.74
N ILE A 123 -11.04 -2.93 5.22
CA ILE A 123 -10.09 -1.97 5.79
C ILE A 123 -9.68 -0.96 4.70
N SER A 124 -9.28 0.23 5.10
CA SER A 124 -8.61 1.16 4.20
C SER A 124 -7.13 1.25 4.51
N LEU A 125 -6.30 1.60 3.52
CA LEU A 125 -4.88 1.88 3.67
C LEU A 125 -4.48 3.02 2.75
N ASP A 126 -3.36 3.69 3.02
CA ASP A 126 -2.86 4.83 2.25
C ASP A 126 -3.84 6.02 2.25
N SER A 127 -5.01 5.86 1.71
CA SER A 127 -6.05 6.90 1.59
C SER A 127 -7.34 6.39 2.20
N ALA A 128 -7.81 7.05 3.26
CA ALA A 128 -8.90 6.57 4.10
C ALA A 128 -10.27 6.68 3.42
N VAL A 129 -11.15 5.72 3.72
CA VAL A 129 -12.60 5.83 3.52
C VAL A 129 -13.26 6.29 4.83
N TYR A 130 -14.57 6.55 4.82
CA TYR A 130 -15.30 6.93 6.03
C TYR A 130 -15.20 5.86 7.12
N PRO A 131 -15.21 6.25 8.41
CA PRO A 131 -15.11 5.28 9.52
C PRO A 131 -16.20 4.21 9.49
N GLU A 132 -17.42 4.58 9.10
CA GLU A 132 -18.55 3.65 8.97
C GLU A 132 -18.39 2.64 7.83
N ASP A 133 -17.51 2.92 6.86
CA ASP A 133 -17.27 2.06 5.69
C ASP A 133 -16.09 1.10 5.88
N ARG A 134 -15.34 1.24 6.97
CA ARG A 134 -14.18 0.41 7.30
C ARG A 134 -14.25 -0.19 8.70
N MET A 135 -13.44 -1.20 8.97
CA MET A 135 -13.19 -1.72 10.32
C MET A 135 -11.93 -1.12 10.94
N LEU A 136 -10.96 -0.73 10.11
CA LEU A 136 -9.67 -0.19 10.51
C LEU A 136 -9.05 0.58 9.34
N HIS A 137 -8.23 1.59 9.61
CA HIS A 137 -7.35 2.23 8.63
C HIS A 137 -5.89 1.86 8.90
N ILE A 138 -5.12 1.65 7.84
CA ILE A 138 -3.67 1.49 7.92
C ILE A 138 -3.04 2.75 7.32
N GLU A 139 -2.62 3.63 8.22
CA GLU A 139 -1.99 4.90 7.87
C GLU A 139 -0.48 4.68 7.62
N GLN A 140 0.03 5.16 6.52
CA GLN A 140 1.43 4.99 6.11
C GLN A 140 2.40 5.78 6.98
N ALA A 141 2.00 6.98 7.40
CA ALA A 141 2.75 7.86 8.27
C ALA A 141 1.81 8.94 8.85
N PRO A 142 2.06 9.48 10.05
CA PRO A 142 1.20 10.50 10.62
C PRO A 142 1.03 11.68 9.66
N ALA A 143 -0.21 12.01 9.29
CA ALA A 143 -0.50 13.00 8.27
C ALA A 143 0.04 14.41 8.61
N ASP A 144 0.08 14.75 9.89
CA ASP A 144 0.66 15.99 10.38
C ASP A 144 2.18 16.02 10.18
N VAL A 145 2.87 14.90 10.44
CA VAL A 145 4.31 14.77 10.21
C VAL A 145 4.60 14.92 8.71
N VAL A 146 3.84 14.22 7.84
CA VAL A 146 4.03 14.32 6.38
C VAL A 146 3.89 15.77 5.90
N GLY A 147 2.80 16.45 6.22
CA GLY A 147 2.59 17.83 5.76
C GLY A 147 3.66 18.79 6.28
N ARG A 148 4.04 18.66 7.57
CA ARG A 148 5.07 19.51 8.18
C ARG A 148 6.44 19.28 7.56
N VAL A 149 6.91 18.04 7.41
CA VAL A 149 8.25 17.78 6.84
C VAL A 149 8.36 18.23 5.39
N LEU A 150 7.29 18.12 4.59
CA LEU A 150 7.28 18.62 3.22
C LEU A 150 7.41 20.15 3.17
N MET A 151 6.72 20.88 4.05
CA MET A 151 6.81 22.34 4.11
C MET A 151 8.18 22.79 4.64
N GLN A 152 8.70 22.11 5.67
CA GLN A 152 10.03 22.37 6.21
C GLN A 152 11.13 22.10 5.18
N ALA A 153 11.00 21.03 4.38
CA ALA A 153 11.91 20.75 3.26
C ALA A 153 11.89 21.89 2.23
N GLY A 154 10.69 22.35 1.86
CA GLY A 154 10.55 23.50 0.95
C GLY A 154 11.25 24.74 1.47
N ASN A 155 11.07 25.06 2.73
CA ASN A 155 11.73 26.19 3.39
C ASN A 155 13.26 26.04 3.39
N ALA A 156 13.76 24.86 3.73
CA ALA A 156 15.21 24.61 3.77
C ALA A 156 15.86 24.69 2.37
N ILE A 157 15.21 24.13 1.34
CA ILE A 157 15.70 24.17 -0.05
C ILE A 157 15.75 25.61 -0.55
N LEU A 158 14.71 26.41 -0.25
CA LEU A 158 14.62 27.81 -0.64
C LEU A 158 15.41 28.76 0.27
N LYS A 159 15.95 28.25 1.39
CA LYS A 159 16.67 29.04 2.39
C LYS A 159 15.81 30.22 2.92
N GLY A 160 14.55 29.94 3.18
CA GLY A 160 13.59 30.88 3.74
C GLY A 160 13.01 31.91 2.75
N LYS A 161 13.30 31.84 1.43
CA LYS A 161 12.91 32.92 0.50
C LYS A 161 12.69 32.40 -0.93
N GLY A 162 11.57 32.74 -1.54
CA GLY A 162 11.28 32.52 -2.95
C GLY A 162 9.90 31.98 -3.23
N GLN A 163 9.57 31.88 -4.52
CA GLN A 163 8.31 31.33 -4.99
C GLN A 163 8.37 29.80 -5.03
N PHE A 164 7.29 29.18 -4.59
CA PHE A 164 7.07 27.74 -4.75
C PHE A 164 5.65 27.45 -5.21
N ALA A 165 5.48 26.31 -5.86
CA ALA A 165 4.19 25.73 -6.21
C ALA A 165 4.04 24.36 -5.54
N ILE A 166 2.81 23.90 -5.42
CA ILE A 166 2.50 22.53 -5.03
C ILE A 166 1.87 21.84 -6.24
N LEU A 167 2.34 20.63 -6.58
CA LEU A 167 1.72 19.77 -7.59
C LEU A 167 1.24 18.50 -6.89
N THR A 168 -0.07 18.35 -6.79
CA THR A 168 -0.74 17.25 -6.08
C THR A 168 -1.58 16.39 -7.04
N THR A 169 -2.29 15.39 -6.52
CA THR A 169 -3.13 14.50 -7.33
C THR A 169 -4.48 15.15 -7.68
N THR A 170 -5.58 14.65 -7.16
CA THR A 170 -6.93 15.18 -7.34
C THR A 170 -7.35 16.04 -6.15
N GLN A 171 -8.38 16.87 -6.31
CA GLN A 171 -8.93 17.68 -5.22
C GLN A 171 -9.60 16.84 -4.12
N ASN A 172 -10.00 15.61 -4.42
CA ASN A 172 -10.83 14.79 -3.55
C ASN A 172 -10.06 13.63 -2.90
N ALA A 173 -8.76 13.45 -3.16
CA ALA A 173 -7.94 12.43 -2.54
C ALA A 173 -7.74 12.75 -1.05
N PRO A 174 -8.23 11.91 -0.10
CA PRO A 174 -8.27 12.25 1.32
C PRO A 174 -6.90 12.50 1.94
N ASN A 175 -5.89 11.67 1.63
CA ASN A 175 -4.54 11.84 2.13
C ASN A 175 -3.91 13.17 1.62
N GLN A 176 -4.10 13.50 0.33
CA GLN A 176 -3.56 14.72 -0.27
C GLN A 176 -4.14 15.97 0.38
N THR A 177 -5.46 16.03 0.56
CA THR A 177 -6.13 17.16 1.22
C THR A 177 -5.67 17.32 2.67
N SER A 178 -5.46 16.22 3.39
CA SER A 178 -4.93 16.23 4.75
C SER A 178 -3.51 16.80 4.79
N TRP A 179 -2.60 16.31 3.93
CA TRP A 179 -1.22 16.79 3.90
C TRP A 179 -1.12 18.27 3.51
N LEU A 180 -1.90 18.72 2.52
CA LEU A 180 -1.98 20.14 2.15
C LEU A 180 -2.45 21.02 3.32
N SER A 181 -3.44 20.54 4.08
CA SER A 181 -3.93 21.22 5.28
C SER A 181 -2.81 21.35 6.34
N TRP A 182 -2.03 20.30 6.56
CA TRP A 182 -0.92 20.31 7.50
C TRP A 182 0.27 21.14 7.02
N MET A 183 0.54 21.19 5.70
CA MET A 183 1.52 22.14 5.11
C MET A 183 1.11 23.59 5.38
N GLN A 184 -0.18 23.90 5.19
CA GLN A 184 -0.70 25.24 5.49
C GLN A 184 -0.66 25.54 6.98
N LYS A 185 -0.99 24.54 7.83
CA LYS A 185 -0.91 24.70 9.29
C LYS A 185 0.53 24.94 9.77
N GLU A 186 1.51 24.26 9.21
CA GLU A 186 2.93 24.48 9.52
C GLU A 186 3.34 25.95 9.26
N ARG A 187 2.91 26.50 8.12
CA ARG A 187 3.15 27.94 7.80
C ARG A 187 2.46 28.88 8.78
N ASN A 188 1.24 28.55 9.19
CA ASN A 188 0.43 29.37 10.10
C ASN A 188 0.96 29.31 11.54
N ASP A 189 1.46 28.16 11.97
CA ASP A 189 2.02 27.97 13.32
C ASP A 189 3.38 28.68 13.46
N ASN A 190 4.15 28.82 12.35
CA ASN A 190 5.50 29.36 12.34
C ASN A 190 5.66 30.52 11.31
N PRO A 191 4.87 31.60 11.40
CA PRO A 191 4.79 32.60 10.33
C PRO A 191 6.11 33.32 10.07
N SER A 192 6.97 33.48 11.07
CA SER A 192 8.29 34.11 10.91
C SER A 192 9.22 33.32 10.01
N ASP A 193 9.18 32.00 10.10
CA ASP A 193 10.07 31.09 9.38
C ASP A 193 9.72 31.01 7.89
N TYR A 194 8.45 31.25 7.58
CA TYR A 194 7.90 31.16 6.23
C TYR A 194 7.58 32.53 5.59
N ALA A 195 7.92 33.63 6.25
CA ALA A 195 7.58 34.97 5.79
C ALA A 195 8.14 35.34 4.39
N GLY A 196 9.26 34.74 4.02
CA GLY A 196 9.88 34.95 2.71
C GLY A 196 9.40 33.98 1.62
N LEU A 197 8.54 33.04 1.93
CA LEU A 197 8.03 32.03 0.98
C LEU A 197 6.68 32.44 0.40
N GLU A 198 6.58 32.43 -0.91
CA GLU A 198 5.36 32.73 -1.65
C GLU A 198 4.84 31.46 -2.35
N LEU A 199 3.65 30.95 -1.93
CA LEU A 199 2.93 29.92 -2.65
C LEU A 199 2.20 30.57 -3.84
N VAL A 200 2.65 30.30 -5.06
CA VAL A 200 2.09 30.92 -6.27
C VAL A 200 0.96 30.11 -6.88
N SER A 201 0.95 28.78 -6.71
CA SER A 201 -0.08 27.92 -7.27
C SER A 201 -0.16 26.56 -6.56
N ILE A 202 -1.35 25.96 -6.61
CA ILE A 202 -1.56 24.54 -6.37
C ILE A 202 -2.10 23.95 -7.67
N ALA A 203 -1.34 23.06 -8.30
CA ALA A 203 -1.69 22.37 -9.52
C ALA A 203 -2.10 20.93 -9.22
N TYR A 204 -2.94 20.35 -10.08
CA TYR A 204 -3.47 19.01 -9.95
C TYR A 204 -3.02 18.17 -11.15
N GLY A 205 -2.33 17.07 -10.88
CA GLY A 205 -1.80 16.16 -11.90
C GLY A 205 -2.61 14.88 -12.06
N GLU A 206 -3.77 14.77 -11.38
CA GLU A 206 -4.73 13.65 -11.46
C GLU A 206 -4.11 12.27 -11.16
N ASP A 207 -2.96 12.23 -10.49
CA ASP A 207 -2.10 11.05 -10.27
C ASP A 207 -1.64 10.38 -11.59
N ASP A 208 -1.66 11.16 -12.69
CA ASP A 208 -1.25 10.77 -14.03
C ASP A 208 0.07 11.44 -14.40
N TYR A 209 0.98 10.67 -15.03
CA TYR A 209 2.32 11.15 -15.34
C TYR A 209 2.30 12.27 -16.38
N ASP A 210 1.58 12.10 -17.49
CA ASP A 210 1.58 13.06 -18.59
C ASP A 210 0.89 14.37 -18.18
N THR A 211 -0.20 14.27 -17.43
CA THR A 211 -0.91 15.42 -16.83
C THR A 211 0.00 16.17 -15.86
N SER A 212 0.71 15.47 -14.98
CA SER A 212 1.65 16.07 -14.02
C SER A 212 2.85 16.72 -14.74
N TYR A 213 3.36 16.08 -15.78
CA TYR A 213 4.45 16.61 -16.61
C TYR A 213 4.02 17.93 -17.28
N GLN A 214 2.84 17.94 -17.93
CA GLN A 214 2.30 19.14 -18.56
C GLN A 214 2.00 20.24 -17.54
N ALA A 215 1.40 19.91 -16.40
CA ALA A 215 1.15 20.88 -15.32
C ALA A 215 2.46 21.51 -14.80
N THR A 216 3.55 20.77 -14.79
CA THR A 216 4.87 21.29 -14.44
C THR A 216 5.36 22.30 -15.48
N LEU A 217 5.25 22.00 -16.78
CA LEU A 217 5.62 22.94 -17.83
C LEU A 217 4.77 24.23 -17.78
N ASP A 218 3.49 24.09 -17.50
CA ASP A 218 2.58 25.22 -17.36
C ASP A 218 2.96 26.10 -16.16
N LEU A 219 3.34 25.51 -15.02
CA LEU A 219 3.84 26.24 -13.85
C LEU A 219 5.14 26.99 -14.17
N LEU A 220 6.10 26.35 -14.86
CA LEU A 220 7.36 26.98 -15.25
C LEU A 220 7.14 28.17 -16.19
N ASN A 221 6.17 28.06 -17.10
CA ASN A 221 5.82 29.13 -18.03
C ASN A 221 5.05 30.28 -17.36
N ALA A 222 4.12 29.96 -16.46
CA ALA A 222 3.27 30.95 -15.80
C ALA A 222 4.02 31.74 -14.71
N TYR A 223 5.03 31.13 -14.07
CA TYR A 223 5.76 31.71 -12.95
C TYR A 223 7.28 31.69 -13.18
N PRO A 224 7.83 32.66 -13.93
CA PRO A 224 9.26 32.72 -14.27
C PRO A 224 10.20 32.82 -13.06
N GLU A 225 9.70 33.30 -11.91
CA GLU A 225 10.44 33.37 -10.64
C GLU A 225 10.25 32.13 -9.75
N LEU A 226 9.56 31.11 -10.24
CA LEU A 226 9.37 29.84 -9.52
C LEU A 226 10.73 29.19 -9.25
N ARG A 227 10.95 28.72 -8.01
CA ARG A 227 12.21 28.12 -7.60
C ARG A 227 12.07 26.71 -7.07
N LEU A 228 10.85 26.30 -6.68
CA LEU A 228 10.59 24.99 -6.10
C LEU A 228 9.19 24.50 -6.46
N ILE A 229 9.07 23.22 -6.75
CA ILE A 229 7.80 22.49 -6.75
C ILE A 229 7.84 21.46 -5.62
N ILE A 230 6.84 21.49 -4.73
CA ILE A 230 6.62 20.46 -3.71
C ILE A 230 5.54 19.54 -4.23
N SER A 231 5.85 18.26 -4.41
CA SER A 231 4.87 17.28 -4.90
C SER A 231 4.64 16.15 -3.91
N PRO A 232 3.49 16.14 -3.20
CA PRO A 232 3.14 15.08 -2.25
C PRO A 232 2.59 13.81 -2.95
N THR A 233 3.09 13.49 -4.13
CA THR A 233 2.76 12.27 -4.90
C THR A 233 3.95 11.77 -5.68
N SER A 234 4.16 10.45 -5.72
CA SER A 234 5.31 9.84 -6.40
C SER A 234 5.28 10.08 -7.91
N VAL A 235 4.12 9.97 -8.54
CA VAL A 235 3.93 10.24 -9.97
C VAL A 235 4.22 11.70 -10.30
N GLY A 236 3.64 12.63 -9.53
CA GLY A 236 3.84 14.06 -9.75
C GLY A 236 5.27 14.51 -9.47
N LEU A 237 5.94 13.95 -8.45
CA LEU A 237 7.33 14.28 -8.15
C LEU A 237 8.27 13.85 -9.29
N LYS A 238 8.10 12.61 -9.79
CA LYS A 238 8.88 12.11 -10.92
C LYS A 238 8.63 12.94 -12.18
N ALA A 239 7.38 13.15 -12.55
CA ALA A 239 6.99 13.92 -13.73
C ALA A 239 7.54 15.37 -13.68
N SER A 240 7.47 16.00 -12.49
CA SER A 240 8.05 17.34 -12.30
C SER A 240 9.57 17.35 -12.46
N ALA A 241 10.27 16.35 -11.90
CA ALA A 241 11.71 16.27 -12.02
C ALA A 241 12.16 16.03 -13.47
N ASP A 242 11.43 15.17 -14.20
CA ASP A 242 11.68 14.90 -15.62
C ASP A 242 11.42 16.16 -16.48
N ALA A 243 10.31 16.87 -16.28
CA ALA A 243 9.97 18.08 -17.02
C ALA A 243 11.02 19.19 -16.80
N ILE A 244 11.40 19.43 -15.53
CA ILE A 244 12.44 20.41 -15.16
C ILE A 244 13.78 20.08 -15.82
N THR A 245 14.14 18.78 -15.83
CA THR A 245 15.37 18.29 -16.47
C THR A 245 15.34 18.48 -17.98
N ALA A 246 14.23 18.15 -18.62
CA ALA A 246 14.06 18.23 -20.07
C ALA A 246 14.21 19.66 -20.60
N VAL A 247 13.69 20.65 -19.86
CA VAL A 247 13.83 22.06 -20.24
C VAL A 247 15.04 22.76 -19.63
N SER A 248 15.91 22.01 -18.93
CA SER A 248 17.11 22.53 -18.25
C SER A 248 16.80 23.69 -17.30
N SER A 249 15.67 23.62 -16.59
CA SER A 249 15.27 24.64 -15.62
C SER A 249 16.13 24.55 -14.35
N GLY A 250 16.35 25.69 -13.70
CA GLY A 250 17.01 25.76 -12.39
C GLY A 250 16.09 25.49 -11.20
N VAL A 251 14.79 25.28 -11.43
CA VAL A 251 13.80 24.97 -10.41
C VAL A 251 14.13 23.63 -9.74
N LYS A 252 13.91 23.51 -8.43
CA LYS A 252 14.10 22.28 -7.67
C LYS A 252 12.76 21.59 -7.42
N VAL A 253 12.82 20.32 -7.06
CA VAL A 253 11.66 19.56 -6.58
C VAL A 253 11.95 18.92 -5.23
N THR A 254 10.93 18.71 -4.44
CA THR A 254 10.90 17.84 -3.26
C THR A 254 9.49 17.31 -3.08
N GLY A 255 9.31 16.27 -2.28
CA GLY A 255 7.99 15.68 -2.09
C GLY A 255 8.05 14.25 -1.58
N LEU A 256 7.07 13.46 -2.01
CA LEU A 256 7.00 12.02 -1.76
C LEU A 256 7.33 11.28 -3.06
N GLY A 257 8.28 10.35 -3.02
CA GLY A 257 8.70 9.64 -4.23
C GLY A 257 9.37 8.31 -3.97
N LEU A 258 9.32 7.41 -4.96
CA LEU A 258 10.05 6.16 -4.92
C LEU A 258 11.55 6.42 -5.13
N PRO A 259 12.42 5.86 -4.31
CA PRO A 259 13.86 5.96 -4.51
C PRO A 259 14.33 5.50 -5.88
N SER A 260 13.77 4.41 -6.43
CA SER A 260 14.07 3.90 -7.76
C SER A 260 13.79 4.91 -8.88
N ASP A 261 12.68 5.66 -8.76
CA ASP A 261 12.30 6.68 -9.73
C ASP A 261 13.13 7.96 -9.62
N MET A 262 13.56 8.31 -8.40
CA MET A 262 14.12 9.62 -8.10
C MET A 262 15.64 9.63 -7.93
N GLN A 263 16.30 8.48 -7.90
CA GLN A 263 17.75 8.38 -7.69
C GLN A 263 18.56 9.26 -8.64
N THR A 264 18.25 9.22 -9.93
CA THR A 264 18.97 10.02 -10.94
C THR A 264 18.77 11.51 -10.74
N HIS A 265 17.58 11.94 -10.32
CA HIS A 265 17.25 13.34 -10.04
C HIS A 265 17.88 13.85 -8.74
N ILE A 266 18.03 12.97 -7.74
CA ILE A 266 18.77 13.31 -6.51
C ILE A 266 20.26 13.46 -6.82
N ILE A 267 20.85 12.53 -7.59
CA ILE A 267 22.26 12.62 -8.02
C ILE A 267 22.51 13.88 -8.85
N ALA A 268 21.61 14.24 -9.75
CA ALA A 268 21.68 15.45 -10.56
C ALA A 268 21.40 16.74 -9.77
N GLY A 269 20.94 16.64 -8.52
CA GLY A 269 20.60 17.78 -7.66
C GLY A 269 19.34 18.55 -8.09
N VAL A 270 18.51 17.97 -8.95
CA VAL A 270 17.17 18.48 -9.27
C VAL A 270 16.24 18.32 -8.06
N CYS A 271 16.32 17.16 -7.39
CA CYS A 271 15.68 16.89 -6.13
C CYS A 271 16.75 16.77 -5.03
N PRO A 272 16.98 17.79 -4.19
CA PRO A 272 18.01 17.71 -3.15
C PRO A 272 17.78 16.58 -2.16
N TRP A 273 16.53 16.37 -1.75
CA TRP A 273 16.02 15.23 -0.97
C TRP A 273 14.51 15.15 -1.10
N MET A 274 13.98 14.00 -0.76
CA MET A 274 12.55 13.70 -0.72
C MET A 274 12.23 12.78 0.46
N TYR A 275 10.96 12.43 0.60
CA TYR A 275 10.50 11.54 1.66
C TYR A 275 9.62 10.42 1.09
N LEU A 276 9.55 9.32 1.80
CA LEU A 276 8.54 8.27 1.65
C LEU A 276 8.62 7.35 2.88
N TRP A 277 7.70 6.44 3.01
CA TRP A 277 7.72 5.23 3.85
C TRP A 277 7.97 4.02 2.95
N ASN A 278 8.03 2.81 3.53
CA ASN A 278 8.10 1.59 2.72
C ASN A 278 6.69 1.16 2.26
N PRO A 279 6.33 1.29 0.97
CA PRO A 279 4.99 0.90 0.50
C PRO A 279 4.74 -0.61 0.59
N SER A 280 5.79 -1.44 0.45
CA SER A 280 5.69 -2.89 0.62
C SER A 280 5.26 -3.26 2.05
N ASP A 281 5.84 -2.60 3.05
CA ASP A 281 5.46 -2.84 4.45
C ASP A 281 4.02 -2.37 4.74
N LEU A 282 3.54 -1.33 4.06
CA LEU A 282 2.15 -0.88 4.17
C LEU A 282 1.17 -1.95 3.70
N GLY A 283 1.40 -2.52 2.52
CA GLY A 283 0.60 -3.63 1.99
C GLY A 283 0.68 -4.88 2.86
N TYR A 284 1.87 -5.18 3.36
CA TYR A 284 2.12 -6.31 4.26
C TYR A 284 1.32 -6.18 5.58
N LEU A 285 1.40 -5.00 6.22
CA LEU A 285 0.66 -4.70 7.45
C LEU A 285 -0.85 -4.84 7.27
N ALA A 286 -1.37 -4.36 6.12
CA ALA A 286 -2.79 -4.43 5.80
C ALA A 286 -3.33 -5.86 5.79
N VAL A 287 -2.58 -6.81 5.22
CA VAL A 287 -2.98 -8.23 5.18
C VAL A 287 -3.07 -8.83 6.57
N TYR A 288 -2.07 -8.60 7.44
CA TYR A 288 -2.11 -9.13 8.81
C TYR A 288 -3.28 -8.56 9.61
N ALA A 289 -3.55 -7.26 9.49
CA ALA A 289 -4.71 -6.64 10.13
C ALA A 289 -6.03 -7.22 9.58
N ALA A 290 -6.17 -7.32 8.24
CA ALA A 290 -7.35 -7.88 7.59
C ALA A 290 -7.59 -9.33 7.98
N SER A 291 -6.54 -10.15 8.05
CA SER A 291 -6.64 -11.56 8.46
C SER A 291 -7.19 -11.70 9.88
N LEU A 292 -6.60 -10.98 10.83
CA LEU A 292 -7.02 -11.05 12.23
C LEU A 292 -8.46 -10.52 12.43
N LEU A 293 -8.86 -9.50 11.69
CA LEU A 293 -10.25 -9.00 11.67
C LEU A 293 -11.20 -10.03 11.05
N ASN A 294 -10.83 -10.64 9.92
CA ASN A 294 -11.62 -11.65 9.23
C ASN A 294 -11.82 -12.92 10.08
N GLU A 295 -10.83 -13.26 10.88
CA GLU A 295 -10.89 -14.40 11.80
C GLU A 295 -11.59 -14.07 13.14
N GLY A 296 -12.00 -12.83 13.37
CA GLY A 296 -12.57 -12.34 14.63
C GLY A 296 -11.58 -12.32 15.80
N LYS A 297 -10.27 -12.41 15.52
CA LYS A 297 -9.20 -12.32 16.53
C LYS A 297 -8.83 -10.87 16.88
N LEU A 298 -9.22 -9.92 16.04
CA LEU A 298 -9.07 -8.49 16.22
C LEU A 298 -10.42 -7.82 16.04
N THR A 299 -10.72 -6.79 16.81
CA THR A 299 -11.99 -6.05 16.71
C THR A 299 -11.85 -4.68 16.04
N GLY A 300 -10.62 -4.23 15.80
CA GLY A 300 -10.36 -2.87 15.31
C GLY A 300 -10.51 -1.77 16.38
N THR A 301 -10.60 -2.13 17.66
CA THR A 301 -10.80 -1.17 18.76
C THR A 301 -9.48 -0.54 19.19
N ALA A 302 -9.47 0.76 19.46
CA ALA A 302 -8.31 1.48 19.98
C ALA A 302 -7.76 0.85 21.29
N GLY A 303 -6.44 0.85 21.44
CA GLY A 303 -5.72 0.18 22.52
C GLY A 303 -5.45 -1.30 22.27
N SER A 304 -6.05 -1.92 21.24
CA SER A 304 -5.72 -3.30 20.86
C SER A 304 -4.32 -3.39 20.28
N ILE A 305 -3.61 -4.47 20.62
CA ILE A 305 -2.27 -4.76 20.11
C ILE A 305 -2.34 -6.07 19.33
N PHE A 306 -1.66 -6.13 18.17
CA PHE A 306 -1.53 -7.35 17.39
C PHE A 306 -0.13 -7.45 16.77
N THR A 307 0.26 -8.67 16.40
CA THR A 307 1.53 -8.90 15.71
C THR A 307 1.32 -8.98 14.20
N ALA A 308 2.02 -8.14 13.45
CA ALA A 308 1.98 -8.08 11.99
C ALA A 308 3.20 -8.78 11.38
N GLY A 309 3.32 -10.10 11.56
CA GLY A 309 4.42 -10.89 11.01
C GLY A 309 5.80 -10.31 11.32
N ALA A 310 6.60 -10.08 10.27
CA ALA A 310 7.95 -9.53 10.39
C ALA A 310 7.99 -8.07 10.90
N LEU A 311 6.88 -7.34 10.81
CA LEU A 311 6.80 -5.95 11.29
C LEU A 311 6.61 -5.85 12.81
N GLY A 312 6.39 -6.99 13.50
CA GLY A 312 6.26 -7.03 14.95
C GLY A 312 4.93 -6.48 15.47
N GLU A 313 4.93 -6.04 16.72
CA GLU A 313 3.74 -5.53 17.39
C GLU A 313 3.30 -4.18 16.84
N ARG A 314 1.98 -4.03 16.69
CA ARG A 314 1.30 -2.80 16.26
C ARG A 314 0.16 -2.50 17.23
N ILE A 315 -0.05 -1.21 17.50
CA ILE A 315 -1.13 -0.73 18.35
C ILE A 315 -2.17 0.01 17.51
N ILE A 316 -3.43 -0.21 17.79
CA ILE A 316 -4.54 0.53 17.19
C ILE A 316 -4.80 1.80 18.01
N THR A 317 -4.94 2.93 17.34
CA THR A 317 -5.25 4.23 17.96
C THR A 317 -6.53 4.82 17.37
N ASP A 318 -7.14 5.77 18.09
CA ASP A 318 -8.29 6.52 17.59
C ASP A 318 -7.85 7.55 16.55
N THR A 319 -8.74 7.78 15.56
CA THR A 319 -8.59 8.84 14.57
C THR A 319 -9.49 10.03 14.87
N ALA A 320 -9.14 11.20 14.37
CA ALA A 320 -9.93 12.43 14.57
C ALA A 320 -11.33 12.38 13.91
N ASP A 321 -11.53 11.48 12.93
CA ASP A 321 -12.82 11.27 12.26
C ASP A 321 -13.75 10.29 13.02
N GLY A 322 -13.33 9.80 14.17
CA GLY A 322 -14.09 8.87 15.01
C GLY A 322 -13.91 7.40 14.65
N GLY A 323 -12.99 7.08 13.75
CA GLY A 323 -12.58 5.72 13.44
C GLY A 323 -11.33 5.30 14.23
N THR A 324 -10.67 4.26 13.73
CA THR A 324 -9.41 3.75 14.29
C THR A 324 -8.38 3.53 13.20
N GLU A 325 -7.10 3.57 13.59
CA GLU A 325 -5.98 3.36 12.67
C GLU A 325 -4.81 2.64 13.31
N VAL A 326 -3.95 2.11 12.45
CA VAL A 326 -2.59 1.68 12.77
C VAL A 326 -1.64 2.46 11.90
N ILE A 327 -0.67 3.13 12.50
CA ILE A 327 0.37 3.87 11.77
C ILE A 327 1.54 2.92 11.48
N LEU A 328 1.98 2.87 10.20
CA LEU A 328 3.11 2.05 9.81
C LEU A 328 4.40 2.59 10.41
N ASP A 329 4.80 3.84 10.07
CA ASP A 329 6.05 4.46 10.56
C ASP A 329 6.07 5.97 10.27
N ASN A 330 7.17 6.65 10.57
CA ASN A 330 7.44 8.02 10.14
C ASN A 330 8.00 8.05 8.71
N PRO A 331 7.86 9.19 7.97
CA PRO A 331 8.50 9.34 6.68
C PRO A 331 10.02 9.24 6.78
N ILE A 332 10.63 8.47 5.88
CA ILE A 332 12.07 8.34 5.72
C ILE A 332 12.54 9.41 4.75
N MET A 333 13.61 10.12 5.08
CA MET A 333 14.26 11.07 4.16
C MET A 333 15.23 10.33 3.25
N PHE A 334 15.15 10.59 1.95
CA PHE A 334 16.06 10.07 0.92
C PHE A 334 16.86 11.20 0.30
N ASP A 335 18.18 11.08 0.37
CA ASP A 335 19.14 12.01 -0.21
C ASP A 335 20.31 11.26 -0.87
N LEU A 336 21.36 11.97 -1.26
CA LEU A 336 22.54 11.38 -1.89
C LEU A 336 23.22 10.29 -1.06
N THR A 337 23.03 10.27 0.26
CA THR A 337 23.74 9.34 1.15
C THR A 337 23.08 7.98 1.22
N ASN A 338 21.79 7.87 0.93
CA ASN A 338 21.04 6.64 1.13
C ASN A 338 20.15 6.21 -0.06
N VAL A 339 19.83 7.10 -1.01
CA VAL A 339 18.90 6.81 -2.09
C VAL A 339 19.28 5.57 -2.91
N ALA A 340 20.58 5.36 -3.16
CA ALA A 340 21.05 4.22 -3.96
C ALA A 340 20.71 2.86 -3.33
N VAL A 341 20.80 2.76 -2.01
CA VAL A 341 20.46 1.52 -1.28
C VAL A 341 18.96 1.25 -1.32
N TRP A 342 18.16 2.30 -1.14
CA TRP A 342 16.71 2.18 -1.15
C TRP A 342 16.13 1.95 -2.55
N ALA A 343 16.78 2.46 -3.60
CA ALA A 343 16.36 2.25 -4.98
C ALA A 343 16.49 0.78 -5.45
N GLU A 344 17.24 -0.05 -4.72
CA GLU A 344 17.30 -1.49 -4.95
C GLU A 344 16.11 -2.24 -4.31
N LEU A 345 15.40 -1.60 -3.39
CA LEU A 345 14.29 -2.20 -2.65
C LEU A 345 12.93 -1.80 -3.24
N PHE A 346 12.77 -0.57 -3.65
CA PHE A 346 11.56 -0.02 -4.28
C PHE A 346 11.77 1.36 -4.92
#